data_a5ca723606f76413af3e20d73e200379
#
_entry.id   a5ca723606f76413af3e20d73e200379
#
_cell.length_a   1.000
_cell.length_b   1.000
_cell.length_c   1.000
_cell.angle_alpha   90.00
_cell.angle_beta   90.00
_cell.angle_gamma   90.00
#
_symmetry.space_group_name_H-M   'P 1'
#
loop_
_entity.id
_entity.type
_entity.pdbx_description
1 polymer ?
#
loop_
_entity_poly.entity_id
_entity_poly.type
_entity_poly.pdbx_seq_one_letter_code
_entity_poly.pdbx_strand_id
1 'polypeptide(L)'
;MEKIIDESQQGSTLSLENNNNNGRKLYIESYGCQMNFSDSEIVASILAKEGFNTTQNLDDADLVLVNTCSIREKAEQTVRKRLEKFNAVKRTNPNMKVGVLGCMAERLKSKFLEEEKIVDMVVGPDAYKDLPNLIQEIDEGRNAVNVILSKDETYGDVAPVRLNSNGVSAFVSITRGCDNMCTFCVVPFTRGRERSRDPQSILEEVHNLWEKGFKEITLLGQNVDSYLWYGGGLKKDFDKATDMQKATSVNFAGLLELVAQAQPKMRIRFSTSNPQDMTLDVIETMAKYENICKYIHLPVQSGSNRILKAMNRLHTREEYFELIDNIKKIIPDCAISQDMITGFPTETEEDHKDTLSLMEYVKYDFGFMFAYSERPGTLAERKMEDDIPEDIKKRRLTEIIELQQTHSHYRTQQHLGKIEEVLIEGTSKKSDTHWMGRNSQNTVVVFPKEHYKVGDFVNVKINECTSATLIGEAIEYSKNN
;
A
#
# COMPACT_ATOMS: atom_id res chain seq x y z
N MET A 1 -1.75 -1.76 -18.11
CA MET A 1 -1.00 -1.39 -16.91
C MET A 1 -1.88 -1.79 -15.73
N GLU A 2 -1.72 -3.00 -15.23
CA GLU A 2 -2.44 -3.44 -14.02
C GLU A 2 -1.67 -2.92 -12.82
N LYS A 3 -2.34 -2.08 -12.07
CA LYS A 3 -1.79 -1.33 -10.95
C LYS A 3 -1.69 -2.25 -9.73
N ILE A 4 -0.59 -2.17 -8.98
CA ILE A 4 -0.43 -2.80 -7.64
C ILE A 4 -1.59 -2.38 -6.71
N ILE A 5 -2.17 -1.20 -6.95
CA ILE A 5 -3.44 -0.78 -6.38
C ILE A 5 -4.48 -1.06 -7.45
N ASP A 6 -5.35 -2.02 -7.22
CA ASP A 6 -6.52 -2.21 -8.07
C ASP A 6 -7.41 -0.97 -7.98
N GLU A 7 -7.19 -0.01 -8.91
CA GLU A 7 -8.02 1.21 -8.95
C GLU A 7 -9.49 0.90 -9.21
N SER A 8 -9.83 -0.31 -9.68
CA SER A 8 -11.21 -0.74 -9.83
C SER A 8 -11.89 -1.02 -8.49
N GLN A 9 -11.10 -1.22 -7.41
CA GLN A 9 -11.63 -1.40 -6.05
C GLN A 9 -11.73 -0.08 -5.27
N GLN A 10 -11.18 1.03 -5.80
CA GLN A 10 -11.32 2.32 -5.14
C GLN A 10 -12.78 2.77 -5.12
N GLY A 11 -13.29 3.04 -3.91
CA GLY A 11 -14.69 3.40 -3.69
C GLY A 11 -15.66 2.23 -3.83
N SER A 12 -15.18 0.99 -3.95
CA SER A 12 -16.04 -0.17 -3.77
C SER A 12 -16.46 -0.28 -2.30
N THR A 13 -17.68 -0.66 -2.10
CA THR A 13 -18.20 -0.94 -0.76
C THR A 13 -17.53 -2.18 -0.19
N LEU A 14 -17.02 -2.06 1.02
CA LEU A 14 -16.34 -3.14 1.72
C LEU A 14 -17.34 -3.85 2.65
N SER A 15 -17.40 -5.17 2.58
CA SER A 15 -18.31 -5.97 3.39
C SER A 15 -17.67 -7.25 3.93
N LEU A 16 -18.22 -7.74 5.03
CA LEU A 16 -17.94 -9.07 5.58
C LEU A 16 -18.85 -10.10 4.90
N GLU A 17 -18.34 -11.31 4.64
CA GLU A 17 -19.12 -12.38 4.05
C GLU A 17 -20.26 -12.89 4.95
N ASN A 18 -20.10 -12.79 6.28
CA ASN A 18 -21.09 -13.27 7.27
C ASN A 18 -21.56 -12.11 8.14
N ASN A 19 -22.76 -11.60 7.89
CA ASN A 19 -23.42 -10.58 8.69
C ASN A 19 -24.54 -11.20 9.55
N ASN A 20 -24.54 -10.91 10.86
CA ASN A 20 -25.71 -11.12 11.70
C ASN A 20 -26.75 -10.04 11.42
N ASN A 21 -27.98 -10.40 11.08
CA ASN A 21 -29.03 -9.46 10.66
C ASN A 21 -29.55 -8.48 11.74
N ASN A 22 -29.05 -8.53 12.97
CA ASN A 22 -29.54 -7.73 14.09
C ASN A 22 -28.44 -6.78 14.60
N GLY A 23 -28.27 -5.61 13.97
CA GLY A 23 -27.34 -4.59 14.41
C GLY A 23 -27.35 -3.38 13.50
N ARG A 24 -26.73 -2.27 13.93
CA ARG A 24 -26.55 -1.08 13.09
C ARG A 24 -25.74 -1.43 11.84
N LYS A 25 -26.07 -0.82 10.71
CA LYS A 25 -25.47 -1.11 9.41
C LYS A 25 -24.38 -0.10 9.08
N LEU A 26 -23.15 -0.62 8.91
CA LEU A 26 -21.98 0.12 8.48
C LEU A 26 -21.79 0.00 6.97
N TYR A 27 -21.84 1.10 6.27
CA TYR A 27 -21.39 1.22 4.89
C TYR A 27 -20.00 1.85 4.86
N ILE A 28 -18.98 1.15 4.34
CA ILE A 28 -17.61 1.65 4.33
C ILE A 28 -17.01 1.61 2.92
N GLU A 29 -16.43 2.73 2.50
CA GLU A 29 -15.66 2.85 1.25
C GLU A 29 -14.22 3.22 1.56
N SER A 30 -13.26 2.65 0.81
CA SER A 30 -11.84 2.98 0.93
C SER A 30 -11.29 3.56 -0.36
N TYR A 31 -10.57 4.66 -0.25
CA TYR A 31 -9.90 5.35 -1.35
C TYR A 31 -8.42 5.50 -1.04
N GLY A 32 -7.57 5.29 -2.05
CA GLY A 32 -6.14 5.55 -1.94
C GLY A 32 -5.26 4.31 -1.99
N CYS A 33 -4.43 4.09 -0.98
CA CYS A 33 -3.41 3.03 -0.97
C CYS A 33 -3.85 1.78 -0.18
N GLN A 34 -3.05 0.72 -0.28
CA GLN A 34 -3.26 -0.54 0.46
C GLN A 34 -3.34 -0.32 1.98
N MET A 35 -2.58 0.66 2.53
CA MET A 35 -2.69 1.03 3.95
C MET A 35 -4.08 1.55 4.34
N ASN A 36 -4.75 2.33 3.46
CA ASN A 36 -6.12 2.79 3.75
C ASN A 36 -7.10 1.62 3.75
N PHE A 37 -6.89 0.64 2.87
CA PHE A 37 -7.69 -0.58 2.88
C PHE A 37 -7.49 -1.36 4.19
N SER A 38 -6.24 -1.60 4.59
CA SER A 38 -5.91 -2.24 5.88
C SER A 38 -6.47 -1.46 7.07
N ASP A 39 -6.42 -0.13 7.04
CA ASP A 39 -7.05 0.73 8.06
C ASP A 39 -8.58 0.54 8.10
N SER A 40 -9.24 0.36 6.93
CA SER A 40 -10.67 0.08 6.89
C SER A 40 -11.04 -1.29 7.50
N GLU A 41 -10.17 -2.28 7.37
CA GLU A 41 -10.33 -3.58 8.04
C GLU A 41 -10.23 -3.46 9.58
N ILE A 42 -9.31 -2.62 10.07
CA ILE A 42 -9.18 -2.29 11.50
C ILE A 42 -10.44 -1.58 12.01
N VAL A 43 -10.90 -0.55 11.28
CA VAL A 43 -12.13 0.19 11.62
C VAL A 43 -13.34 -0.73 11.68
N ALA A 44 -13.52 -1.58 10.67
CA ALA A 44 -14.63 -2.53 10.65
C ALA A 44 -14.54 -3.54 11.80
N SER A 45 -13.33 -3.97 12.21
CA SER A 45 -13.13 -4.85 13.36
C SER A 45 -13.52 -4.17 14.68
N ILE A 46 -13.15 -2.90 14.87
CA ILE A 46 -13.51 -2.12 16.05
C ILE A 46 -15.04 -2.00 16.13
N LEU A 47 -15.69 -1.59 15.04
CA LEU A 47 -17.13 -1.36 15.01
C LEU A 47 -17.95 -2.66 15.06
N ALA A 48 -17.41 -3.80 14.58
CA ALA A 48 -18.07 -5.09 14.74
C ALA A 48 -18.21 -5.48 16.21
N LYS A 49 -17.24 -5.12 17.07
CA LYS A 49 -17.33 -5.32 18.54
C LYS A 49 -18.42 -4.44 19.18
N GLU A 50 -18.75 -3.31 18.56
CA GLU A 50 -19.83 -2.40 18.96
C GLU A 50 -21.20 -2.78 18.35
N GLY A 51 -21.29 -3.95 17.71
CA GLY A 51 -22.53 -4.46 17.15
C GLY A 51 -22.90 -3.93 15.77
N PHE A 52 -21.96 -3.33 15.04
CA PHE A 52 -22.18 -2.95 13.64
C PHE A 52 -21.98 -4.14 12.70
N ASN A 53 -22.86 -4.25 11.72
CA ASN A 53 -22.74 -5.18 10.59
C ASN A 53 -22.48 -4.41 9.31
N THR A 54 -21.63 -4.91 8.41
CA THR A 54 -21.37 -4.25 7.14
C THR A 54 -22.53 -4.41 6.17
N THR A 55 -22.80 -3.39 5.34
CA THR A 55 -23.78 -3.44 4.25
C THR A 55 -23.18 -2.94 2.95
N GLN A 56 -23.61 -3.50 1.82
CA GLN A 56 -23.28 -2.99 0.49
C GLN A 56 -24.33 -2.02 -0.05
N ASN A 57 -25.48 -1.93 0.62
CA ASN A 57 -26.55 -1.02 0.22
C ASN A 57 -26.49 0.27 1.04
N LEU A 58 -26.21 1.38 0.35
CA LEU A 58 -26.10 2.69 0.97
C LEU A 58 -27.43 3.17 1.60
N ASP A 59 -28.57 2.81 0.98
CA ASP A 59 -29.88 3.23 1.46
C ASP A 59 -30.26 2.64 2.83
N ASP A 60 -29.65 1.49 3.16
CA ASP A 60 -29.87 0.79 4.43
C ASP A 60 -28.84 1.20 5.52
N ALA A 61 -27.90 2.09 5.22
CA ALA A 61 -26.81 2.40 6.15
C ALA A 61 -27.27 3.29 7.30
N ASP A 62 -26.89 2.93 8.53
CA ASP A 62 -26.99 3.80 9.71
C ASP A 62 -25.74 4.67 9.86
N LEU A 63 -24.57 4.15 9.46
CA LEU A 63 -23.29 4.82 9.48
C LEU A 63 -22.57 4.62 8.15
N VAL A 64 -22.19 5.70 7.51
CA VAL A 64 -21.37 5.73 6.29
C VAL A 64 -19.97 6.21 6.65
N LEU A 65 -18.96 5.43 6.37
CA LEU A 65 -17.55 5.79 6.57
C LEU A 65 -16.78 5.82 5.25
N VAL A 66 -16.04 6.89 5.02
CA VAL A 66 -15.18 7.06 3.85
C VAL A 66 -13.74 7.18 4.31
N ASN A 67 -12.95 6.14 4.09
CA ASN A 67 -11.52 6.18 4.37
C ASN A 67 -10.77 6.80 3.19
N THR A 68 -10.01 7.86 3.45
CA THR A 68 -9.54 8.78 2.42
C THR A 68 -8.04 8.94 2.41
N CYS A 69 -7.50 9.12 1.19
CA CYS A 69 -6.08 9.37 0.95
C CYS A 69 -5.84 10.87 0.71
N SER A 70 -4.68 11.37 1.14
CA SER A 70 -4.23 12.74 0.89
C SER A 70 -3.09 12.84 -0.14
N ILE A 71 -2.66 11.70 -0.69
CA ILE A 71 -1.50 11.64 -1.60
C ILE A 71 -1.88 12.08 -3.02
N ARG A 72 -3.15 11.89 -3.42
CA ARG A 72 -3.63 12.17 -4.78
C ARG A 72 -4.79 13.16 -4.76
N GLU A 73 -4.65 14.27 -5.47
CA GLU A 73 -5.71 15.28 -5.61
C GLU A 73 -7.01 14.70 -6.21
N LYS A 74 -6.87 13.83 -7.21
CA LYS A 74 -8.01 13.14 -7.82
C LYS A 74 -8.81 12.31 -6.80
N ALA A 75 -8.15 11.75 -5.77
CA ALA A 75 -8.82 11.01 -4.72
C ALA A 75 -9.69 11.95 -3.85
N GLU A 76 -9.18 13.13 -3.52
CA GLU A 76 -9.92 14.14 -2.78
C GLU A 76 -11.16 14.62 -3.55
N GLN A 77 -11.01 14.96 -4.83
CA GLN A 77 -12.13 15.36 -5.69
C GLN A 77 -13.17 14.25 -5.81
N THR A 78 -12.73 13.00 -5.91
CA THR A 78 -13.64 11.84 -5.98
C THR A 78 -14.43 11.69 -4.69
N VAL A 79 -13.78 11.86 -3.52
CA VAL A 79 -14.46 11.82 -2.22
C VAL A 79 -15.51 12.93 -2.10
N ARG A 80 -15.17 14.18 -2.47
CA ARG A 80 -16.15 15.29 -2.42
C ARG A 80 -17.39 15.03 -3.29
N LYS A 81 -17.19 14.53 -4.52
CA LYS A 81 -18.31 14.09 -5.39
C LYS A 81 -19.12 12.94 -4.78
N ARG A 82 -18.46 12.06 -4.02
CA ARG A 82 -19.14 10.95 -3.36
C ARG A 82 -20.02 11.44 -2.20
N LEU A 83 -19.55 12.45 -1.45
CA LEU A 83 -20.34 13.09 -0.38
C LEU A 83 -21.65 13.72 -0.91
N GLU A 84 -21.66 14.25 -2.14
CA GLU A 84 -22.88 14.75 -2.78
C GLU A 84 -23.93 13.63 -2.94
N LYS A 85 -23.49 12.41 -3.32
CA LYS A 85 -24.38 11.25 -3.42
C LYS A 85 -24.93 10.81 -2.05
N PHE A 86 -24.06 10.80 -1.02
CA PHE A 86 -24.51 10.50 0.34
C PHE A 86 -25.52 11.53 0.85
N ASN A 87 -25.36 12.80 0.48
CA ASN A 87 -26.30 13.85 0.83
C ASN A 87 -27.69 13.60 0.22
N ALA A 88 -27.77 13.05 -1.00
CA ALA A 88 -29.03 12.67 -1.60
C ALA A 88 -29.73 11.57 -0.78
N VAL A 89 -29.00 10.55 -0.33
CA VAL A 89 -29.57 9.48 0.51
C VAL A 89 -29.93 9.99 1.91
N LYS A 90 -29.10 10.84 2.53
CA LYS A 90 -29.36 11.41 3.86
C LYS A 90 -30.68 12.22 3.91
N ARG A 91 -31.16 12.78 2.77
CA ARG A 91 -32.44 13.44 2.68
C ARG A 91 -33.63 12.48 2.87
N THR A 92 -33.48 11.22 2.47
CA THR A 92 -34.49 10.16 2.63
C THR A 92 -34.28 9.34 3.91
N ASN A 93 -33.05 9.29 4.41
CA ASN A 93 -32.65 8.67 5.68
C ASN A 93 -31.94 9.69 6.59
N PRO A 94 -32.67 10.60 7.27
CA PRO A 94 -32.08 11.72 8.05
C PRO A 94 -31.24 11.23 9.25
N ASN A 95 -31.45 10.01 9.73
CA ASN A 95 -30.72 9.43 10.86
C ASN A 95 -29.35 8.88 10.46
N MET A 96 -29.08 8.71 9.15
CA MET A 96 -27.81 8.23 8.64
C MET A 96 -26.69 9.20 9.03
N LYS A 97 -25.63 8.67 9.64
CA LYS A 97 -24.43 9.42 10.01
C LYS A 97 -23.34 9.23 8.97
N VAL A 98 -22.53 10.27 8.73
CA VAL A 98 -21.44 10.27 7.75
C VAL A 98 -20.13 10.66 8.42
N GLY A 99 -19.15 9.76 8.35
CA GLY A 99 -17.80 9.99 8.87
C GLY A 99 -16.74 9.94 7.76
N VAL A 100 -15.74 10.81 7.85
CA VAL A 100 -14.57 10.82 6.98
C VAL A 100 -13.34 10.43 7.79
N LEU A 101 -12.61 9.43 7.29
CA LEU A 101 -11.47 8.81 7.96
C LEU A 101 -10.16 8.99 7.17
N GLY A 102 -9.03 8.79 7.83
CA GLY A 102 -7.74 8.61 7.18
C GLY A 102 -6.95 9.90 6.97
N CYS A 103 -6.03 9.88 6.00
CA CYS A 103 -5.05 10.96 5.81
C CYS A 103 -5.66 12.31 5.41
N MET A 104 -6.76 12.32 4.65
CA MET A 104 -7.45 13.55 4.28
C MET A 104 -8.17 14.16 5.50
N ALA A 105 -8.77 13.31 6.34
CA ALA A 105 -9.37 13.71 7.60
C ALA A 105 -8.33 14.38 8.52
N GLU A 106 -7.16 13.78 8.70
CA GLU A 106 -6.06 14.34 9.48
C GLU A 106 -5.58 15.70 8.94
N ARG A 107 -5.46 15.83 7.62
CA ARG A 107 -4.98 17.06 6.98
C ARG A 107 -5.97 18.22 7.07
N LEU A 108 -7.25 17.97 6.85
CA LEU A 108 -8.30 19.01 6.81
C LEU A 108 -8.88 19.32 8.18
N LYS A 109 -8.87 18.34 9.09
CA LYS A 109 -9.34 18.49 10.48
C LYS A 109 -10.78 19.04 10.58
N SER A 110 -11.01 19.89 11.55
CA SER A 110 -12.33 20.53 11.77
C SER A 110 -12.81 21.38 10.59
N LYS A 111 -11.90 21.92 9.77
CA LYS A 111 -12.23 22.67 8.57
C LYS A 111 -13.11 21.86 7.61
N PHE A 112 -12.94 20.54 7.58
CA PHE A 112 -13.76 19.67 6.74
C PHE A 112 -15.25 19.67 7.13
N LEU A 113 -15.56 19.75 8.43
CA LEU A 113 -16.95 19.89 8.92
C LEU A 113 -17.58 21.24 8.55
N GLU A 114 -16.76 22.28 8.44
CA GLU A 114 -17.23 23.62 8.03
C GLU A 114 -17.54 23.65 6.54
N GLU A 115 -16.71 23.00 5.72
CA GLU A 115 -16.87 22.94 4.26
C GLU A 115 -17.96 21.96 3.83
N GLU A 116 -18.05 20.79 4.48
CA GLU A 116 -18.95 19.70 4.08
C GLU A 116 -19.99 19.41 5.16
N LYS A 117 -21.11 20.13 5.13
CA LYS A 117 -22.18 20.05 6.15
C LYS A 117 -22.84 18.69 6.31
N ILE A 118 -22.64 17.77 5.35
CA ILE A 118 -23.13 16.40 5.45
C ILE A 118 -22.30 15.55 6.42
N VAL A 119 -21.03 15.91 6.66
CA VAL A 119 -20.11 15.16 7.49
C VAL A 119 -20.40 15.43 8.96
N ASP A 120 -20.67 14.37 9.71
CA ASP A 120 -20.94 14.42 11.15
C ASP A 120 -19.63 14.16 11.95
N MET A 121 -18.65 13.43 11.37
CA MET A 121 -17.45 12.98 12.08
C MET A 121 -16.19 13.01 11.20
N VAL A 122 -15.05 13.44 11.77
CA VAL A 122 -13.73 13.46 11.12
C VAL A 122 -12.70 12.77 12.01
N VAL A 123 -12.05 11.70 11.51
CA VAL A 123 -11.17 10.84 12.31
C VAL A 123 -9.83 10.60 11.61
N GLY A 124 -8.75 10.98 12.28
CA GLY A 124 -7.39 10.73 11.82
C GLY A 124 -6.98 9.26 11.90
N PRO A 125 -5.87 8.87 11.20
CA PRO A 125 -5.45 7.46 11.13
C PRO A 125 -5.07 6.82 12.47
N ASP A 126 -4.75 7.60 13.47
CA ASP A 126 -4.32 7.12 14.79
C ASP A 126 -5.44 7.19 15.84
N ALA A 127 -6.66 7.58 15.45
CA ALA A 127 -7.79 7.79 16.36
C ALA A 127 -8.92 6.75 16.19
N TYR A 128 -8.71 5.66 15.45
CA TYR A 128 -9.78 4.70 15.18
C TYR A 128 -10.32 3.97 16.42
N LYS A 129 -9.51 3.79 17.47
CA LYS A 129 -9.96 3.21 18.75
C LYS A 129 -10.98 4.09 19.47
N ASP A 130 -11.03 5.37 19.14
CA ASP A 130 -11.99 6.32 19.71
C ASP A 130 -13.33 6.38 18.95
N LEU A 131 -13.46 5.64 17.86
CA LEU A 131 -14.69 5.60 17.06
C LEU A 131 -15.96 5.33 17.87
N PRO A 132 -16.00 4.42 18.87
CA PRO A 132 -17.20 4.21 19.69
C PRO A 132 -17.66 5.48 20.40
N ASN A 133 -16.75 6.25 21.00
CA ASN A 133 -17.05 7.49 21.70
C ASN A 133 -17.53 8.58 20.71
N LEU A 134 -16.84 8.72 19.56
CA LEU A 134 -17.19 9.69 18.54
C LEU A 134 -18.57 9.40 17.91
N ILE A 135 -18.93 8.11 17.77
CA ILE A 135 -20.25 7.70 17.29
C ILE A 135 -21.33 8.08 18.33
N GLN A 136 -21.07 7.89 19.62
CA GLN A 136 -21.97 8.35 20.65
C GLN A 136 -22.19 9.86 20.59
N GLU A 137 -21.15 10.66 20.39
CA GLU A 137 -21.26 12.12 20.26
C GLU A 137 -22.15 12.53 19.08
N ILE A 138 -21.97 11.90 17.91
CA ILE A 138 -22.81 12.23 16.74
C ILE A 138 -24.23 11.71 16.87
N ASP A 139 -24.47 10.63 17.61
CA ASP A 139 -25.83 10.13 17.93
C ASP A 139 -26.57 11.11 18.86
N GLU A 140 -25.84 11.80 19.74
CA GLU A 140 -26.35 12.89 20.57
C GLU A 140 -26.55 14.22 19.80
N GLY A 141 -26.26 14.25 18.50
CA GLY A 141 -26.46 15.41 17.63
C GLY A 141 -25.33 16.42 17.62
N ARG A 142 -24.14 16.07 18.16
CA ARG A 142 -22.93 16.89 18.11
C ARG A 142 -22.05 16.46 16.93
N ASN A 143 -21.22 17.35 16.40
CA ASN A 143 -20.17 16.98 15.48
C ASN A 143 -18.95 16.47 16.25
N ALA A 144 -18.27 15.44 15.75
CA ALA A 144 -17.14 14.82 16.41
C ALA A 144 -15.85 14.92 15.57
N VAL A 145 -14.73 15.26 16.20
CA VAL A 145 -13.39 15.33 15.56
C VAL A 145 -12.34 14.74 16.46
N ASN A 146 -11.63 13.74 15.95
CA ASN A 146 -10.39 13.28 16.59
C ASN A 146 -9.29 13.06 15.53
N VAL A 147 -8.28 13.94 15.54
CA VAL A 147 -7.17 13.99 14.58
C VAL A 147 -5.83 14.04 15.31
N ILE A 148 -5.68 13.22 16.32
CA ILE A 148 -4.46 13.12 17.12
C ILE A 148 -3.46 12.19 16.42
N LEU A 149 -2.21 12.64 16.28
CA LEU A 149 -1.09 11.80 15.85
C LEU A 149 -0.45 11.14 17.08
N SER A 150 -0.66 9.83 17.21
CA SER A 150 -0.11 9.04 18.31
C SER A 150 1.40 8.80 18.16
N LYS A 151 2.07 8.59 19.30
CA LYS A 151 3.48 8.17 19.33
C LYS A 151 3.64 6.66 19.47
N ASP A 152 2.58 5.96 19.88
CA ASP A 152 2.64 4.55 20.27
C ASP A 152 1.64 3.66 19.51
N GLU A 153 0.55 4.24 18.93
CA GLU A 153 -0.51 3.46 18.31
C GLU A 153 -0.05 2.74 17.04
N THR A 154 -0.12 1.42 17.05
CA THR A 154 0.17 0.55 15.90
C THR A 154 -0.99 -0.37 15.54
N TYR A 155 -2.07 -0.38 16.34
CA TYR A 155 -3.21 -1.32 16.25
C TYR A 155 -2.81 -2.80 16.37
N GLY A 156 -1.67 -3.08 17.02
CA GLY A 156 -1.18 -4.45 17.22
C GLY A 156 -2.10 -5.34 18.06
N ASP A 157 -2.95 -4.74 18.87
CA ASP A 157 -3.97 -5.40 19.72
C ASP A 157 -5.33 -5.57 19.02
N VAL A 158 -5.50 -5.08 17.81
CA VAL A 158 -6.72 -5.22 17.00
C VAL A 158 -6.51 -6.30 15.96
N ALA A 159 -7.25 -7.40 16.05
CA ALA A 159 -7.29 -8.42 15.00
C ALA A 159 -8.18 -7.92 13.85
N PRO A 160 -7.62 -7.57 12.65
CA PRO A 160 -8.43 -7.02 11.58
C PRO A 160 -9.40 -8.06 11.01
N VAL A 161 -10.63 -7.63 10.70
CA VAL A 161 -11.54 -8.41 9.85
C VAL A 161 -11.12 -8.29 8.40
N ARG A 162 -11.40 -9.29 7.58
CA ARG A 162 -11.05 -9.24 6.15
C ARG A 162 -12.25 -8.84 5.32
N LEU A 163 -12.14 -7.67 4.67
CA LEU A 163 -13.19 -7.07 3.87
C LEU A 163 -12.97 -7.43 2.39
N ASN A 164 -14.04 -7.82 1.69
CA ASN A 164 -13.97 -8.20 0.27
C ASN A 164 -12.79 -9.14 -0.06
N SER A 165 -12.47 -10.05 0.86
CA SER A 165 -11.33 -10.95 0.72
C SER A 165 -11.58 -11.99 -0.37
N ASN A 166 -10.56 -12.28 -1.17
CA ASN A 166 -10.56 -13.44 -2.06
C ASN A 166 -10.21 -14.75 -1.31
N GLY A 167 -9.97 -14.70 0.02
CA GLY A 167 -9.55 -15.83 0.82
C GLY A 167 -8.12 -16.32 0.56
N VAL A 168 -7.35 -15.62 -0.29
CA VAL A 168 -6.01 -16.05 -0.74
C VAL A 168 -4.91 -15.18 -0.15
N SER A 169 -5.05 -13.86 -0.25
CA SER A 169 -4.03 -12.90 0.19
C SER A 169 -4.58 -11.88 1.19
N ALA A 170 -3.74 -11.45 2.14
CA ALA A 170 -4.10 -10.49 3.16
C ALA A 170 -2.98 -9.45 3.39
N PHE A 171 -3.37 -8.26 3.84
CA PHE A 171 -2.43 -7.22 4.26
C PHE A 171 -2.14 -7.30 5.75
N VAL A 172 -0.87 -7.15 6.13
CA VAL A 172 -0.43 -7.10 7.53
C VAL A 172 0.37 -5.81 7.74
N SER A 173 -0.20 -4.86 8.48
CA SER A 173 0.49 -3.61 8.80
C SER A 173 1.60 -3.87 9.83
N ILE A 174 2.83 -3.47 9.52
CA ILE A 174 4.01 -3.66 10.39
C ILE A 174 4.59 -2.35 10.91
N THR A 175 4.42 -1.24 10.16
CA THR A 175 4.87 0.09 10.56
C THR A 175 3.80 1.14 10.30
N ARG A 176 3.81 2.23 11.07
CA ARG A 176 2.96 3.40 10.87
C ARG A 176 3.80 4.68 10.98
N GLY A 177 3.46 5.67 10.14
CA GLY A 177 4.23 6.90 10.04
C GLY A 177 5.51 6.75 9.23
N CYS A 178 6.25 7.85 9.06
CA CYS A 178 7.49 7.86 8.30
C CYS A 178 8.38 9.01 8.76
N ASP A 179 9.66 8.74 8.95
CA ASP A 179 10.65 9.72 9.41
C ASP A 179 11.46 10.36 8.27
N ASN A 180 11.27 9.94 7.01
CA ASN A 180 12.10 10.37 5.88
C ASN A 180 11.90 11.83 5.46
N MET A 181 10.83 12.50 5.85
CA MET A 181 10.58 13.93 5.62
C MET A 181 10.85 14.41 4.18
N CYS A 182 10.55 13.56 3.16
CA CYS A 182 10.67 13.95 1.76
C CYS A 182 9.85 15.22 1.50
N THR A 183 10.41 16.19 0.75
CA THR A 183 9.83 17.54 0.65
C THR A 183 8.45 17.59 0.00
N PHE A 184 8.12 16.64 -0.87
CA PHE A 184 6.85 16.50 -1.57
C PHE A 184 5.80 15.65 -0.82
N CYS A 185 6.18 15.05 0.32
CA CYS A 185 5.37 14.01 0.96
C CYS A 185 4.56 14.55 2.15
N VAL A 186 3.26 14.19 2.19
CA VAL A 186 2.34 14.55 3.28
C VAL A 186 2.34 13.53 4.43
N VAL A 187 2.91 12.34 4.24
CA VAL A 187 2.81 11.22 5.19
C VAL A 187 3.26 11.59 6.61
N PRO A 188 4.41 12.26 6.85
CA PRO A 188 4.80 12.63 8.20
C PRO A 188 3.80 13.54 8.93
N PHE A 189 3.01 14.29 8.17
CA PHE A 189 2.01 15.23 8.68
C PHE A 189 0.61 14.62 8.87
N THR A 190 0.36 13.48 8.22
CA THR A 190 -0.95 12.82 8.27
C THR A 190 -0.94 11.47 8.99
N ARG A 191 0.24 10.83 9.11
CA ARG A 191 0.42 9.54 9.81
C ARG A 191 1.47 9.60 10.92
N GLY A 192 2.04 10.78 11.14
CA GLY A 192 3.00 11.02 12.22
C GLY A 192 4.37 10.39 12.00
N ARG A 193 5.11 10.30 13.10
CA ARG A 193 6.47 9.74 13.14
C ARG A 193 6.42 8.22 13.08
N GLU A 194 7.53 7.64 12.63
CA GLU A 194 7.65 6.19 12.44
C GLU A 194 7.66 5.42 13.76
N ARG A 195 6.85 4.37 13.80
CA ARG A 195 6.76 3.40 14.87
C ARG A 195 6.46 2.01 14.33
N SER A 196 7.16 1.02 14.87
CA SER A 196 7.06 -0.38 14.46
C SER A 196 6.13 -1.15 15.40
N ARG A 197 5.35 -2.04 14.81
CA ARG A 197 4.47 -2.95 15.53
C ARG A 197 5.30 -4.08 16.15
N ASP A 198 4.86 -4.58 17.32
CA ASP A 198 5.48 -5.72 17.99
C ASP A 198 5.56 -6.94 17.05
N PRO A 199 6.76 -7.55 16.85
CA PRO A 199 6.92 -8.73 16.02
C PRO A 199 6.07 -9.91 16.49
N GLN A 200 5.85 -10.09 17.80
CA GLN A 200 5.00 -11.15 18.29
C GLN A 200 3.55 -11.01 17.83
N SER A 201 3.00 -9.79 17.88
CA SER A 201 1.64 -9.54 17.41
C SER A 201 1.50 -9.72 15.89
N ILE A 202 2.58 -9.47 15.12
CA ILE A 202 2.62 -9.74 13.67
C ILE A 202 2.60 -11.24 13.42
N LEU A 203 3.41 -12.02 14.13
CA LEU A 203 3.46 -13.49 14.02
C LEU A 203 2.12 -14.14 14.37
N GLU A 204 1.43 -13.65 15.41
CA GLU A 204 0.09 -14.12 15.79
C GLU A 204 -0.94 -13.84 14.68
N GLU A 205 -0.91 -12.66 14.07
CA GLU A 205 -1.78 -12.34 12.94
C GLU A 205 -1.49 -13.22 11.71
N VAL A 206 -0.21 -13.45 11.40
CA VAL A 206 0.23 -14.34 10.30
C VAL A 206 -0.23 -15.77 10.55
N HIS A 207 -0.08 -16.28 11.78
CA HIS A 207 -0.57 -17.60 12.16
C HIS A 207 -2.09 -17.71 11.99
N ASN A 208 -2.84 -16.74 12.50
CA ASN A 208 -4.30 -16.70 12.37
C ASN A 208 -4.79 -16.65 10.91
N LEU A 209 -4.05 -15.95 10.03
CA LEU A 209 -4.33 -15.92 8.60
C LEU A 209 -4.09 -17.29 7.97
N TRP A 210 -3.00 -17.97 8.32
CA TRP A 210 -2.72 -19.32 7.85
C TRP A 210 -3.81 -20.32 8.25
N GLU A 211 -4.24 -20.31 9.51
CA GLU A 211 -5.33 -21.15 10.03
C GLU A 211 -6.67 -20.90 9.29
N LYS A 212 -6.89 -19.66 8.83
CA LYS A 212 -8.06 -19.31 8.01
C LYS A 212 -7.90 -19.67 6.52
N GLY A 213 -6.78 -20.27 6.12
CA GLY A 213 -6.54 -20.75 4.77
C GLY A 213 -5.88 -19.75 3.80
N PHE A 214 -5.48 -18.58 4.28
CA PHE A 214 -4.74 -17.62 3.44
C PHE A 214 -3.39 -18.20 3.02
N LYS A 215 -2.99 -17.92 1.79
CA LYS A 215 -1.77 -18.44 1.15
C LYS A 215 -0.67 -17.40 0.98
N GLU A 216 -1.04 -16.13 1.00
CA GLU A 216 -0.10 -15.02 0.81
C GLU A 216 -0.41 -13.89 1.80
N ILE A 217 0.65 -13.24 2.28
CA ILE A 217 0.55 -11.96 2.99
C ILE A 217 1.41 -10.91 2.32
N THR A 218 0.97 -9.65 2.45
CA THR A 218 1.81 -8.50 2.11
C THR A 218 2.04 -7.66 3.37
N LEU A 219 3.28 -7.54 3.78
CA LEU A 219 3.70 -6.66 4.88
C LEU A 219 3.61 -5.21 4.41
N LEU A 220 2.87 -4.38 5.12
CA LEU A 220 2.59 -2.99 4.75
C LEU A 220 3.16 -1.99 5.76
N GLY A 221 3.61 -0.86 5.22
CA GLY A 221 4.02 0.33 5.95
C GLY A 221 4.16 1.52 5.01
N GLN A 222 4.58 2.66 5.53
CA GLN A 222 4.95 3.82 4.72
C GLN A 222 6.40 3.75 4.26
N ASN A 223 7.20 2.94 4.95
CA ASN A 223 8.56 2.52 4.64
C ASN A 223 8.82 1.24 5.43
N VAL A 224 8.64 0.08 4.82
CA VAL A 224 8.74 -1.21 5.53
C VAL A 224 10.16 -1.56 5.91
N ASP A 225 11.15 -1.19 5.07
CA ASP A 225 12.56 -1.52 5.27
C ASP A 225 13.14 -0.86 6.51
N SER A 226 12.50 0.24 6.96
CA SER A 226 12.92 0.95 8.14
C SER A 226 12.38 0.37 9.45
N TYR A 227 11.62 -0.75 9.38
CA TYR A 227 11.09 -1.41 10.56
C TYR A 227 12.20 -1.66 11.60
N LEU A 228 11.95 -1.18 12.82
CA LEU A 228 12.84 -1.36 13.95
C LEU A 228 12.00 -1.39 15.24
N TRP A 229 11.82 -2.59 15.80
CA TRP A 229 11.15 -2.75 17.08
C TRP A 229 12.16 -2.99 18.20
N TYR A 230 12.03 -2.28 19.31
CA TYR A 230 12.92 -2.38 20.47
C TYR A 230 12.17 -2.28 21.80
N GLY A 231 10.91 -2.79 21.80
CA GLY A 231 10.01 -2.72 22.96
C GLY A 231 8.92 -1.66 22.83
N GLY A 232 8.78 -1.03 21.65
CA GLY A 232 7.80 0.03 21.36
C GLY A 232 8.41 1.43 21.32
N GLY A 233 7.61 2.42 20.96
CA GLY A 233 8.01 3.81 20.82
C GLY A 233 8.43 4.23 19.41
N LEU A 234 8.96 5.46 19.29
CA LEU A 234 9.33 6.05 18.00
C LEU A 234 10.73 5.59 17.57
N LYS A 235 10.88 5.20 16.29
CA LYS A 235 12.19 4.79 15.72
C LYS A 235 13.31 5.79 16.02
N LYS A 236 13.05 7.09 15.90
CA LYS A 236 14.04 8.16 16.14
C LYS A 236 14.59 8.19 17.58
N ASP A 237 13.93 7.54 18.52
CA ASP A 237 14.36 7.50 19.93
C ASP A 237 15.22 6.26 20.25
N PHE A 238 15.50 5.40 19.25
CA PHE A 238 16.29 4.18 19.43
C PHE A 238 17.68 4.42 20.02
N ASP A 239 18.34 5.52 19.69
CA ASP A 239 19.66 5.85 20.26
C ASP A 239 19.62 5.98 21.79
N LYS A 240 18.45 6.36 22.34
CA LYS A 240 18.20 6.50 23.79
C LYS A 240 17.78 5.19 24.45
N ALA A 241 17.58 4.13 23.67
CA ALA A 241 17.19 2.82 24.18
C ALA A 241 18.29 2.22 25.06
N THR A 242 17.89 1.43 26.05
CA THR A 242 18.82 0.70 26.92
C THR A 242 19.62 -0.35 26.13
N ASP A 243 20.76 -0.77 26.66
CA ASP A 243 21.57 -1.82 26.02
C ASP A 243 20.77 -3.12 25.84
N MET A 244 19.91 -3.45 26.78
CA MET A 244 19.01 -4.60 26.66
C MET A 244 18.04 -4.44 25.50
N GLN A 245 17.39 -3.28 25.36
CA GLN A 245 16.48 -3.01 24.25
C GLN A 245 17.17 -3.05 22.90
N LYS A 246 18.41 -2.52 22.82
CA LYS A 246 19.23 -2.58 21.60
C LYS A 246 19.61 -4.01 21.25
N ALA A 247 20.00 -4.81 22.25
CA ALA A 247 20.39 -6.21 22.08
C ALA A 247 19.22 -7.13 21.65
N THR A 248 17.98 -6.78 22.01
CA THR A 248 16.78 -7.55 21.67
C THR A 248 15.95 -6.90 20.56
N SER A 249 16.49 -5.86 19.91
CA SER A 249 15.79 -5.19 18.83
C SER A 249 15.67 -6.09 17.58
N VAL A 250 14.57 -5.92 16.86
CA VAL A 250 14.28 -6.63 15.62
C VAL A 250 14.18 -5.62 14.49
N ASN A 251 15.08 -5.70 13.52
CA ASN A 251 15.03 -4.93 12.28
C ASN A 251 14.17 -5.63 11.21
N PHE A 252 14.07 -5.04 10.03
CA PHE A 252 13.23 -5.59 8.95
C PHE A 252 13.72 -6.97 8.47
N ALA A 253 15.02 -7.17 8.31
CA ALA A 253 15.59 -8.47 7.93
C ALA A 253 15.25 -9.55 8.97
N GLY A 254 15.39 -9.23 10.26
CA GLY A 254 15.01 -10.14 11.34
C GLY A 254 13.50 -10.44 11.37
N LEU A 255 12.65 -9.45 11.11
CA LEU A 255 11.20 -9.67 11.01
C LEU A 255 10.85 -10.57 9.81
N LEU A 256 11.45 -10.33 8.64
CA LEU A 256 11.24 -11.18 7.46
C LEU A 256 11.63 -12.64 7.74
N GLU A 257 12.77 -12.85 8.41
CA GLU A 257 13.22 -14.18 8.80
C GLU A 257 12.23 -14.86 9.76
N LEU A 258 11.79 -14.16 10.81
CA LEU A 258 10.81 -14.68 11.76
C LEU A 258 9.51 -15.10 11.08
N VAL A 259 8.97 -14.25 10.20
CA VAL A 259 7.72 -14.53 9.46
C VAL A 259 7.91 -15.70 8.49
N ALA A 260 9.03 -15.74 7.76
CA ALA A 260 9.32 -16.81 6.81
C ALA A 260 9.45 -18.17 7.47
N GLN A 261 10.05 -18.22 8.66
CA GLN A 261 10.20 -19.45 9.45
C GLN A 261 8.88 -19.88 10.13
N ALA A 262 8.06 -18.91 10.57
CA ALA A 262 6.80 -19.21 11.26
C ALA A 262 5.80 -19.92 10.34
N GLN A 263 5.76 -19.55 9.05
CA GLN A 263 4.86 -20.13 8.06
C GLN A 263 5.58 -20.40 6.73
N PRO A 264 6.37 -21.50 6.62
CA PRO A 264 7.23 -21.76 5.45
C PRO A 264 6.47 -21.95 4.12
N LYS A 265 5.18 -22.28 4.17
CA LYS A 265 4.33 -22.45 2.99
C LYS A 265 3.54 -21.18 2.62
N MET A 266 3.52 -20.16 3.47
CA MET A 266 2.89 -18.90 3.19
C MET A 266 3.81 -18.02 2.36
N ARG A 267 3.34 -17.52 1.22
CA ARG A 267 4.07 -16.56 0.40
C ARG A 267 4.09 -15.20 1.08
N ILE A 268 5.24 -14.56 1.12
CA ILE A 268 5.47 -13.28 1.80
C ILE A 268 5.88 -12.24 0.79
N ARG A 269 5.11 -11.15 0.72
CA ARG A 269 5.43 -9.91 0.01
C ARG A 269 5.59 -8.77 0.99
N PHE A 270 6.24 -7.72 0.56
CA PHE A 270 6.25 -6.45 1.26
C PHE A 270 6.15 -5.30 0.25
N SER A 271 5.71 -4.14 0.70
CA SER A 271 5.48 -2.99 -0.16
C SER A 271 5.91 -1.70 0.50
N THR A 272 6.46 -0.80 -0.32
CA THR A 272 6.91 0.54 0.05
C THR A 272 8.27 0.53 0.75
N SER A 273 9.31 0.26 -0.03
CA SER A 273 10.72 0.37 0.37
C SER A 273 11.29 1.78 0.14
N ASN A 274 12.42 2.07 0.77
CA ASN A 274 13.20 3.26 0.48
C ASN A 274 14.66 2.85 0.22
N PRO A 275 15.31 3.35 -0.84
CA PRO A 275 16.67 2.96 -1.19
C PRO A 275 17.70 3.04 -0.06
N GLN A 276 17.59 4.04 0.81
CA GLN A 276 18.51 4.19 1.96
C GLN A 276 18.31 3.17 3.08
N ASP A 277 17.11 2.58 3.19
CA ASP A 277 16.74 1.65 4.25
C ASP A 277 16.79 0.18 3.77
N MET A 278 16.92 -0.04 2.44
CA MET A 278 17.11 -1.37 1.83
C MET A 278 18.55 -1.83 2.05
N THR A 279 18.77 -2.54 3.12
CA THR A 279 20.11 -3.01 3.55
C THR A 279 20.46 -4.39 2.96
N LEU A 280 21.74 -4.74 2.98
CA LEU A 280 22.23 -6.00 2.42
C LEU A 280 21.62 -7.22 3.11
N ASP A 281 21.43 -7.18 4.43
CA ASP A 281 20.84 -8.26 5.21
C ASP A 281 19.36 -8.54 4.82
N VAL A 282 18.61 -7.51 4.39
CA VAL A 282 17.27 -7.70 3.82
C VAL A 282 17.33 -8.49 2.53
N ILE A 283 18.24 -8.12 1.61
CA ILE A 283 18.41 -8.78 0.31
C ILE A 283 18.88 -10.24 0.51
N GLU A 284 19.83 -10.48 1.42
CA GLU A 284 20.30 -11.81 1.77
C GLU A 284 19.21 -12.68 2.40
N THR A 285 18.37 -12.10 3.27
CA THR A 285 17.21 -12.79 3.85
C THR A 285 16.19 -13.16 2.77
N MET A 286 15.91 -12.26 1.82
CA MET A 286 15.06 -12.58 0.67
C MET A 286 15.62 -13.72 -0.19
N ALA A 287 16.93 -13.76 -0.39
CA ALA A 287 17.56 -14.84 -1.15
C ALA A 287 17.51 -16.19 -0.40
N LYS A 288 17.64 -16.15 0.93
CA LYS A 288 17.68 -17.34 1.80
C LYS A 288 16.35 -18.08 1.88
N TYR A 289 15.23 -17.38 1.91
CA TYR A 289 13.90 -17.97 2.11
C TYR A 289 13.10 -18.02 0.81
N GLU A 290 12.75 -19.22 0.33
CA GLU A 290 12.01 -19.42 -0.92
C GLU A 290 10.60 -18.78 -0.88
N ASN A 291 9.96 -18.79 0.28
CA ASN A 291 8.61 -18.23 0.46
C ASN A 291 8.55 -16.69 0.52
N ILE A 292 9.70 -16.00 0.55
CA ILE A 292 9.76 -14.55 0.35
C ILE A 292 9.83 -14.26 -1.15
N CYS A 293 8.88 -13.49 -1.65
CA CYS A 293 8.78 -13.12 -3.05
C CYS A 293 10.01 -12.35 -3.55
N LYS A 294 10.44 -12.65 -4.78
CA LYS A 294 11.59 -12.00 -5.42
C LYS A 294 11.15 -10.75 -6.17
N TYR A 295 10.59 -9.81 -5.41
CA TYR A 295 10.06 -8.56 -5.89
C TYR A 295 10.28 -7.44 -4.87
N ILE A 296 10.76 -6.29 -5.33
CA ILE A 296 11.00 -5.09 -4.51
C ILE A 296 10.34 -3.89 -5.19
N HIS A 297 9.47 -3.19 -4.46
CA HIS A 297 9.02 -1.86 -4.86
C HIS A 297 9.95 -0.82 -4.23
N LEU A 298 10.79 -0.17 -5.05
CA LEU A 298 11.91 0.67 -4.62
C LEU A 298 11.83 2.08 -5.24
N PRO A 299 10.97 2.96 -4.72
CA PRO A 299 10.76 4.31 -5.24
C PRO A 299 12.03 5.17 -5.20
N VAL A 300 12.63 5.44 -6.36
CA VAL A 300 13.81 6.31 -6.48
C VAL A 300 13.45 7.78 -6.62
N GLN A 301 12.33 8.10 -7.25
CA GLN A 301 11.72 9.40 -7.49
C GLN A 301 12.39 10.24 -8.59
N SER A 302 13.71 10.28 -8.69
CA SER A 302 14.49 10.98 -9.72
C SER A 302 15.83 10.30 -9.97
N GLY A 303 16.41 10.46 -11.13
CA GLY A 303 17.76 10.02 -11.47
C GLY A 303 18.85 11.08 -11.28
N SER A 304 18.49 12.31 -10.89
CA SER A 304 19.42 13.42 -10.69
C SER A 304 19.74 13.62 -9.20
N ASN A 305 21.02 13.64 -8.84
CA ASN A 305 21.46 13.93 -7.48
C ASN A 305 21.00 15.30 -6.98
N ARG A 306 20.91 16.29 -7.89
CA ARG A 306 20.43 17.64 -7.55
C ARG A 306 18.97 17.61 -7.16
N ILE A 307 18.15 16.91 -7.90
CA ILE A 307 16.70 16.77 -7.63
C ILE A 307 16.45 15.85 -6.40
N LEU A 308 17.18 14.75 -6.27
CA LEU A 308 17.10 13.90 -5.07
C LEU A 308 17.38 14.71 -3.80
N LYS A 309 18.42 15.56 -3.81
CA LYS A 309 18.71 16.47 -2.70
C LYS A 309 17.59 17.49 -2.46
N ALA A 310 17.01 18.07 -3.51
CA ALA A 310 15.87 18.99 -3.39
C ALA A 310 14.61 18.29 -2.84
N MET A 311 14.42 17.03 -3.19
CA MET A 311 13.36 16.16 -2.66
C MET A 311 13.62 15.68 -1.22
N ASN A 312 14.77 16.01 -0.62
CA ASN A 312 15.24 15.49 0.66
C ASN A 312 15.31 13.95 0.68
N ARG A 313 15.78 13.36 -0.43
CA ARG A 313 16.14 11.94 -0.50
C ARG A 313 17.58 11.78 0.01
N LEU A 314 17.79 10.80 0.88
CA LEU A 314 19.06 10.61 1.60
C LEU A 314 19.98 9.60 0.90
N HIS A 315 19.79 9.39 -0.40
CA HIS A 315 20.65 8.57 -1.25
C HIS A 315 21.05 9.35 -2.51
N THR A 316 22.17 8.97 -3.09
CA THR A 316 22.64 9.46 -4.38
C THR A 316 22.29 8.47 -5.49
N ARG A 317 22.41 8.91 -6.74
CA ARG A 317 22.29 8.07 -7.93
C ARG A 317 23.28 6.90 -7.91
N GLU A 318 24.50 7.15 -7.48
CA GLU A 318 25.61 6.18 -7.42
C GLU A 318 25.32 5.10 -6.38
N GLU A 319 24.89 5.47 -5.19
CA GLU A 319 24.46 4.54 -4.14
C GLU A 319 23.25 3.70 -4.59
N TYR A 320 22.34 4.30 -5.37
CA TYR A 320 21.21 3.57 -5.94
C TYR A 320 21.69 2.52 -6.97
N PHE A 321 22.66 2.84 -7.84
CA PHE A 321 23.24 1.86 -8.76
C PHE A 321 23.90 0.71 -8.02
N GLU A 322 24.69 1.00 -6.99
CA GLU A 322 25.33 -0.04 -6.17
C GLU A 322 24.27 -0.96 -5.52
N LEU A 323 23.18 -0.38 -5.00
CA LEU A 323 22.07 -1.15 -4.45
C LEU A 323 21.44 -2.07 -5.51
N ILE A 324 21.14 -1.55 -6.71
CA ILE A 324 20.59 -2.33 -7.81
C ILE A 324 21.52 -3.47 -8.23
N ASP A 325 22.83 -3.21 -8.31
CA ASP A 325 23.83 -4.22 -8.66
C ASP A 325 23.92 -5.32 -7.59
N ASN A 326 23.86 -4.96 -6.31
CA ASN A 326 23.80 -5.91 -5.20
C ASN A 326 22.52 -6.77 -5.26
N ILE A 327 21.37 -6.17 -5.51
CA ILE A 327 20.11 -6.92 -5.68
C ILE A 327 20.24 -7.92 -6.84
N LYS A 328 20.67 -7.48 -8.01
CA LYS A 328 20.81 -8.34 -9.20
C LYS A 328 21.88 -9.42 -9.04
N LYS A 329 22.92 -9.16 -8.26
CA LYS A 329 23.99 -10.14 -7.96
C LYS A 329 23.49 -11.24 -7.02
N ILE A 330 22.74 -10.90 -5.98
CA ILE A 330 22.28 -11.83 -4.94
C ILE A 330 21.00 -12.54 -5.37
N ILE A 331 20.10 -11.83 -6.04
CA ILE A 331 18.83 -12.33 -6.54
C ILE A 331 18.69 -11.96 -8.03
N PRO A 332 19.30 -12.70 -8.97
CA PRO A 332 19.38 -12.32 -10.38
C PRO A 332 18.05 -12.12 -11.09
N ASP A 333 17.01 -12.82 -10.65
CA ASP A 333 15.65 -12.78 -11.20
C ASP A 333 14.69 -11.87 -10.37
N CYS A 334 15.22 -11.08 -9.45
CA CYS A 334 14.42 -10.13 -8.68
C CYS A 334 13.77 -9.09 -9.59
N ALA A 335 12.46 -8.99 -9.53
CA ALA A 335 11.74 -7.91 -10.17
C ALA A 335 11.80 -6.64 -9.32
N ILE A 336 12.03 -5.51 -9.98
CA ILE A 336 12.15 -4.21 -9.33
C ILE A 336 11.14 -3.25 -9.96
N SER A 337 10.32 -2.62 -9.12
CA SER A 337 9.46 -1.52 -9.53
C SER A 337 9.83 -0.22 -8.85
N GLN A 338 9.38 0.89 -9.43
CA GLN A 338 9.77 2.22 -8.99
C GLN A 338 8.59 3.20 -9.01
N ASP A 339 8.75 4.34 -8.31
CA ASP A 339 8.00 5.57 -8.50
C ASP A 339 8.94 6.64 -9.04
N MET A 340 8.46 7.40 -10.03
CA MET A 340 9.16 8.54 -10.64
C MET A 340 8.28 9.78 -10.63
N ILE A 341 8.87 10.92 -10.29
CA ILE A 341 8.24 12.24 -10.37
C ILE A 341 9.01 13.08 -11.38
N THR A 342 8.34 13.57 -12.42
CA THR A 342 8.90 14.52 -13.38
C THR A 342 8.37 15.92 -13.14
N GLY A 343 9.15 16.94 -13.54
CA GLY A 343 8.75 18.33 -13.38
C GLY A 343 8.69 18.77 -11.93
N PHE A 344 9.53 18.19 -11.07
CA PHE A 344 9.72 18.68 -9.71
C PHE A 344 10.32 20.11 -9.77
N PRO A 345 9.97 21.04 -8.85
CA PRO A 345 10.48 22.41 -8.88
C PRO A 345 11.97 22.49 -9.16
N THR A 346 12.35 23.35 -10.08
CA THR A 346 13.72 23.59 -10.59
C THR A 346 14.33 22.48 -11.45
N GLU A 347 13.62 21.40 -11.78
CA GLU A 347 14.15 20.31 -12.63
C GLU A 347 14.52 20.80 -14.02
N THR A 348 15.81 20.68 -14.40
CA THR A 348 16.31 21.04 -15.74
C THR A 348 16.16 19.89 -16.74
N GLU A 349 16.49 20.14 -17.99
CA GLU A 349 16.51 19.11 -19.03
C GLU A 349 17.62 18.07 -18.80
N GLU A 350 18.73 18.47 -18.22
CA GLU A 350 19.83 17.60 -17.82
C GLU A 350 19.40 16.65 -16.71
N ASP A 351 18.67 17.14 -15.68
CA ASP A 351 18.13 16.32 -14.61
C ASP A 351 17.14 15.26 -15.13
N HIS A 352 16.31 15.65 -16.11
CA HIS A 352 15.39 14.73 -16.77
C HIS A 352 16.15 13.65 -17.56
N LYS A 353 17.22 14.00 -18.29
CA LYS A 353 18.09 13.02 -18.96
C LYS A 353 18.79 12.08 -18.00
N ASP A 354 19.20 12.57 -16.83
CA ASP A 354 19.73 11.73 -15.76
C ASP A 354 18.70 10.69 -15.31
N THR A 355 17.42 11.10 -15.20
CA THR A 355 16.33 10.18 -14.85
C THR A 355 16.12 9.12 -15.94
N LEU A 356 16.09 9.50 -17.21
CA LEU A 356 15.98 8.55 -18.32
C LEU A 356 17.16 7.56 -18.34
N SER A 357 18.40 8.05 -18.16
CA SER A 357 19.58 7.19 -18.15
C SER A 357 19.65 6.25 -16.95
N LEU A 358 19.09 6.63 -15.80
CA LEU A 358 18.93 5.72 -14.67
C LEU A 358 17.93 4.61 -15.00
N MET A 359 16.81 4.95 -15.63
CA MET A 359 15.81 3.95 -16.07
C MET A 359 16.42 2.96 -17.07
N GLU A 360 17.22 3.45 -18.04
CA GLU A 360 17.94 2.60 -19.00
C GLU A 360 18.93 1.63 -18.32
N TYR A 361 19.60 2.07 -17.27
CA TYR A 361 20.50 1.22 -16.50
C TYR A 361 19.77 0.11 -15.76
N VAL A 362 18.70 0.45 -15.06
CA VAL A 362 17.97 -0.49 -14.19
C VAL A 362 17.10 -1.44 -14.99
N LYS A 363 16.37 -0.92 -15.99
CA LYS A 363 15.33 -1.62 -16.78
C LYS A 363 14.26 -2.23 -15.86
N TYR A 364 13.51 -1.34 -15.20
CA TYR A 364 12.48 -1.74 -14.24
C TYR A 364 11.41 -2.65 -14.85
N ASP A 365 10.93 -3.60 -14.07
CA ASP A 365 9.84 -4.50 -14.46
C ASP A 365 8.55 -3.73 -14.65
N PHE A 366 8.25 -2.79 -13.75
CA PHE A 366 7.17 -1.82 -13.91
C PHE A 366 7.41 -0.60 -13.03
N GLY A 367 6.55 0.43 -13.18
CA GLY A 367 6.69 1.65 -12.40
C GLY A 367 5.45 2.51 -12.43
N PHE A 368 5.38 3.43 -11.47
CA PHE A 368 4.37 4.46 -11.39
C PHE A 368 5.04 5.81 -11.64
N MET A 369 4.59 6.50 -12.67
CA MET A 369 5.17 7.77 -13.11
C MET A 369 4.14 8.88 -12.94
N PHE A 370 4.57 10.00 -12.38
CA PHE A 370 3.73 11.14 -12.06
C PHE A 370 4.37 12.44 -12.52
N ALA A 371 3.57 13.36 -13.04
CA ALA A 371 3.96 14.77 -13.07
C ALA A 371 3.87 15.32 -11.64
N TYR A 372 4.82 16.16 -11.24
CA TYR A 372 4.76 16.84 -9.96
C TYR A 372 3.47 17.67 -9.88
N SER A 373 2.86 17.62 -8.74
CA SER A 373 1.69 18.42 -8.37
C SER A 373 1.84 18.81 -6.91
N GLU A 374 1.73 20.08 -6.62
CA GLU A 374 1.81 20.60 -5.26
C GLU A 374 0.82 19.89 -4.33
N ARG A 375 1.26 19.65 -3.11
CA ARG A 375 0.41 19.08 -2.06
C ARG A 375 0.40 20.02 -0.86
N PRO A 376 -0.78 20.55 -0.48
CA PRO A 376 -0.90 21.46 0.66
C PRO A 376 -0.31 20.88 1.93
N GLY A 377 0.50 21.69 2.62
CA GLY A 377 1.14 21.31 3.88
C GLY A 377 2.50 20.62 3.73
N THR A 378 2.98 20.34 2.52
CA THR A 378 4.33 19.79 2.28
C THR A 378 5.42 20.86 2.38
N LEU A 379 6.67 20.41 2.53
CA LEU A 379 7.80 21.33 2.53
C LEU A 379 8.04 21.95 1.15
N ALA A 380 7.80 21.19 0.08
CA ALA A 380 7.93 21.69 -1.29
C ALA A 380 6.94 22.83 -1.55
N GLU A 381 5.65 22.64 -1.25
CA GLU A 381 4.62 23.68 -1.41
C GLU A 381 4.95 24.97 -0.63
N ARG A 382 5.51 24.82 0.58
CA ARG A 382 5.82 25.99 1.44
C ARG A 382 7.11 26.73 1.05
N LYS A 383 8.08 26.07 0.37
CA LYS A 383 9.44 26.60 0.18
C LYS A 383 9.90 26.68 -1.26
N MET A 384 9.18 26.07 -2.19
CA MET A 384 9.54 26.02 -3.61
C MET A 384 8.40 26.58 -4.43
N GLU A 385 8.74 27.25 -5.53
CA GLU A 385 7.79 27.65 -6.55
C GLU A 385 7.68 26.52 -7.58
N ASP A 386 6.48 26.18 -7.99
CA ASP A 386 6.25 25.22 -9.08
C ASP A 386 6.51 25.90 -10.42
N ASP A 387 7.80 26.01 -10.76
CA ASP A 387 8.36 26.79 -11.88
C ASP A 387 8.41 26.03 -13.21
N ILE A 388 8.01 24.75 -13.23
CA ILE A 388 8.04 23.94 -14.45
C ILE A 388 6.70 24.02 -15.19
N PRO A 389 6.67 24.52 -16.45
CA PRO A 389 5.44 24.59 -17.24
C PRO A 389 4.77 23.23 -17.43
N GLU A 390 3.43 23.21 -17.42
CA GLU A 390 2.62 21.99 -17.51
C GLU A 390 2.85 21.19 -18.80
N ASP A 391 3.14 21.85 -19.92
CA ASP A 391 3.47 21.19 -21.18
C ASP A 391 4.83 20.46 -21.10
N ILE A 392 5.81 21.04 -20.41
CA ILE A 392 7.11 20.38 -20.14
C ILE A 392 6.93 19.18 -19.23
N LYS A 393 6.17 19.32 -18.13
CA LYS A 393 5.85 18.19 -17.24
C LYS A 393 5.19 17.04 -18.02
N LYS A 394 4.20 17.35 -18.88
CA LYS A 394 3.51 16.36 -19.70
C LYS A 394 4.43 15.66 -20.69
N ARG A 395 5.30 16.42 -21.38
CA ARG A 395 6.29 15.86 -22.31
C ARG A 395 7.22 14.89 -21.59
N ARG A 396 7.85 15.35 -20.49
CA ARG A 396 8.75 14.50 -19.68
C ARG A 396 8.04 13.26 -19.14
N LEU A 397 6.81 13.40 -18.68
CA LEU A 397 6.00 12.27 -18.22
C LEU A 397 5.76 11.25 -19.35
N THR A 398 5.46 11.72 -20.56
CA THR A 398 5.27 10.86 -21.74
C THR A 398 6.54 10.07 -22.03
N GLU A 399 7.70 10.74 -22.07
CA GLU A 399 9.00 10.13 -22.35
C GLU A 399 9.34 8.99 -21.36
N ILE A 400 9.14 9.20 -20.04
CA ILE A 400 9.40 8.14 -19.05
C ILE A 400 8.35 7.02 -19.10
N ILE A 401 7.10 7.31 -19.48
CA ILE A 401 6.07 6.27 -19.67
C ILE A 401 6.42 5.36 -20.85
N GLU A 402 6.81 5.93 -21.97
CA GLU A 402 7.20 5.18 -23.18
C GLU A 402 8.43 4.31 -22.90
N LEU A 403 9.43 4.87 -22.21
CA LEU A 403 10.62 4.13 -21.82
C LEU A 403 10.29 2.99 -20.88
N GLN A 404 9.43 3.23 -19.86
CA GLN A 404 9.00 2.19 -18.93
C GLN A 404 8.22 1.08 -19.65
N GLN A 405 7.36 1.41 -20.62
CA GLN A 405 6.64 0.39 -21.40
C GLN A 405 7.60 -0.51 -22.18
N THR A 406 8.65 0.09 -22.76
CA THR A 406 9.71 -0.66 -23.43
C THR A 406 10.43 -1.59 -22.48
N HIS A 407 10.82 -1.10 -21.30
CA HIS A 407 11.50 -1.91 -20.29
C HIS A 407 10.59 -3.00 -19.73
N SER A 408 9.33 -2.71 -19.44
CA SER A 408 8.37 -3.70 -18.96
C SER A 408 8.18 -4.84 -19.96
N HIS A 409 8.08 -4.51 -21.26
CA HIS A 409 8.00 -5.54 -22.30
C HIS A 409 9.29 -6.37 -22.40
N TYR A 410 10.45 -5.73 -22.36
CA TYR A 410 11.75 -6.42 -22.29
C TYR A 410 11.81 -7.39 -21.10
N ARG A 411 11.35 -6.97 -19.91
CA ARG A 411 11.38 -7.79 -18.70
C ARG A 411 10.39 -8.97 -18.78
N THR A 412 9.18 -8.75 -19.26
CA THR A 412 8.20 -9.86 -19.43
C THR A 412 8.65 -10.89 -20.45
N GLN A 413 9.36 -10.48 -21.51
CA GLN A 413 9.95 -11.41 -22.49
C GLN A 413 10.97 -12.36 -21.87
N GLN A 414 11.64 -11.99 -20.77
CA GLN A 414 12.58 -12.87 -20.08
C GLN A 414 11.92 -14.09 -19.41
N HIS A 415 10.58 -14.11 -19.29
CA HIS A 415 9.81 -15.23 -18.76
C HIS A 415 9.38 -16.25 -19.84
N LEU A 416 9.50 -15.90 -21.14
CA LEU A 416 9.09 -16.79 -22.24
C LEU A 416 9.83 -18.13 -22.18
N GLY A 417 9.09 -19.22 -22.26
CA GLY A 417 9.57 -20.60 -22.19
C GLY A 417 9.91 -21.09 -20.78
N LYS A 418 9.90 -20.23 -19.76
CA LYS A 418 10.10 -20.60 -18.36
C LYS A 418 8.83 -21.21 -17.75
N ILE A 419 9.03 -21.93 -16.65
CA ILE A 419 7.97 -22.41 -15.77
C ILE A 419 7.92 -21.47 -14.55
N GLU A 420 6.77 -20.86 -14.33
CA GLU A 420 6.53 -19.94 -13.24
C GLU A 420 5.58 -20.56 -12.20
N GLU A 421 5.93 -20.48 -10.93
CA GLU A 421 5.01 -20.82 -9.86
C GLU A 421 4.01 -19.68 -9.64
N VAL A 422 2.73 -19.97 -9.83
CA VAL A 422 1.63 -18.99 -9.78
C VAL A 422 0.67 -19.35 -8.67
N LEU A 423 0.35 -18.39 -7.81
CA LEU A 423 -0.76 -18.48 -6.87
C LEU A 423 -2.02 -17.96 -7.56
N ILE A 424 -3.06 -18.81 -7.67
CA ILE A 424 -4.34 -18.44 -8.30
C ILE A 424 -5.12 -17.51 -7.37
N GLU A 425 -5.36 -16.27 -7.81
CA GLU A 425 -6.08 -15.24 -7.03
C GLU A 425 -7.56 -15.12 -7.43
N GLY A 426 -7.92 -15.55 -8.63
CA GLY A 426 -9.29 -15.46 -9.12
C GLY A 426 -9.43 -15.72 -10.61
N THR A 427 -10.61 -15.40 -11.12
CA THR A 427 -10.91 -15.45 -12.57
C THR A 427 -10.29 -14.23 -13.27
N SER A 428 -9.76 -14.42 -14.48
CA SER A 428 -9.27 -13.33 -15.30
C SER A 428 -10.36 -12.30 -15.60
N LYS A 429 -10.04 -11.01 -15.50
CA LYS A 429 -11.00 -9.91 -15.80
C LYS A 429 -11.45 -9.87 -17.27
N LYS A 430 -10.65 -10.49 -18.17
CA LYS A 430 -10.92 -10.47 -19.63
C LYS A 430 -11.49 -11.77 -20.14
N SER A 431 -11.59 -12.82 -19.33
CA SER A 431 -12.07 -14.13 -19.76
C SER A 431 -12.55 -14.98 -18.59
N ASP A 432 -13.81 -15.38 -18.61
CA ASP A 432 -14.37 -16.27 -17.60
C ASP A 432 -13.83 -17.70 -17.68
N THR A 433 -13.13 -18.05 -18.77
CA THR A 433 -12.52 -19.37 -19.00
C THR A 433 -11.06 -19.46 -18.58
N HIS A 434 -10.50 -18.37 -18.00
CA HIS A 434 -9.11 -18.34 -17.58
C HIS A 434 -8.97 -17.99 -16.10
N TRP A 435 -7.99 -18.61 -15.45
CA TRP A 435 -7.49 -18.19 -14.16
C TRP A 435 -6.55 -17.00 -14.29
N MET A 436 -6.46 -16.22 -13.25
CA MET A 436 -5.47 -15.16 -13.04
C MET A 436 -4.82 -15.34 -11.67
N GLY A 437 -3.50 -15.20 -11.64
CA GLY A 437 -2.72 -15.20 -10.42
C GLY A 437 -1.42 -14.42 -10.59
N ARG A 438 -0.54 -14.48 -9.59
CA ARG A 438 0.78 -13.84 -9.64
C ARG A 438 1.89 -14.84 -9.32
N ASN A 439 3.03 -14.64 -10.02
CA ASN A 439 4.28 -15.32 -9.69
C ASN A 439 5.04 -14.62 -8.54
N SER A 440 6.21 -15.12 -8.18
CA SER A 440 7.07 -14.55 -7.13
C SER A 440 7.49 -13.10 -7.45
N GLN A 441 7.70 -12.77 -8.72
CA GLN A 441 8.09 -11.44 -9.22
C GLN A 441 6.92 -10.44 -9.30
N ASN A 442 5.75 -10.81 -8.75
CA ASN A 442 4.54 -10.00 -8.78
C ASN A 442 3.95 -9.75 -10.19
N THR A 443 4.38 -10.52 -11.18
CA THR A 443 3.84 -10.43 -12.54
C THR A 443 2.54 -11.21 -12.64
N VAL A 444 1.54 -10.62 -13.27
CA VAL A 444 0.25 -11.29 -13.54
C VAL A 444 0.44 -12.40 -14.56
N VAL A 445 -0.08 -13.57 -14.25
CA VAL A 445 -0.08 -14.74 -15.13
C VAL A 445 -1.51 -15.18 -15.37
N VAL A 446 -1.87 -15.39 -16.64
CA VAL A 446 -3.20 -15.84 -17.09
C VAL A 446 -3.05 -17.16 -17.84
N PHE A 447 -3.90 -18.14 -17.50
CA PHE A 447 -3.90 -19.46 -18.12
C PHE A 447 -5.30 -20.09 -18.09
N PRO A 448 -5.61 -21.06 -18.99
CA PRO A 448 -6.91 -21.70 -19.05
C PRO A 448 -7.35 -22.33 -17.72
N LYS A 449 -8.65 -22.24 -17.42
CA LYS A 449 -9.23 -22.96 -16.29
C LYS A 449 -9.26 -24.45 -16.59
N GLU A 450 -8.73 -25.21 -15.66
CA GLU A 450 -8.81 -26.67 -15.63
C GLU A 450 -9.39 -27.10 -14.25
N HIS A 451 -8.85 -28.16 -13.68
CA HIS A 451 -9.28 -28.67 -12.36
C HIS A 451 -8.79 -27.87 -11.14
N TYR A 452 -7.93 -26.86 -11.35
CA TYR A 452 -7.40 -26.00 -10.31
C TYR A 452 -8.45 -25.04 -9.75
N LYS A 453 -8.19 -24.51 -8.56
CA LYS A 453 -9.08 -23.57 -7.87
C LYS A 453 -8.32 -22.37 -7.30
N VAL A 454 -9.06 -21.36 -6.92
CA VAL A 454 -8.52 -20.17 -6.23
C VAL A 454 -7.78 -20.60 -4.95
N GLY A 455 -6.58 -20.08 -4.73
CA GLY A 455 -5.69 -20.45 -3.63
C GLY A 455 -4.70 -21.58 -3.93
N ASP A 456 -4.79 -22.24 -5.07
CA ASP A 456 -3.80 -23.24 -5.46
C ASP A 456 -2.53 -22.59 -6.00
N PHE A 457 -1.37 -23.21 -5.69
CA PHE A 457 -0.09 -22.92 -6.34
C PHE A 457 0.10 -23.86 -7.53
N VAL A 458 0.30 -23.32 -8.71
CA VAL A 458 0.37 -24.06 -9.98
C VAL A 458 1.63 -23.66 -10.75
N ASN A 459 2.31 -24.64 -11.31
CA ASN A 459 3.41 -24.45 -12.26
C ASN A 459 2.83 -24.15 -13.63
N VAL A 460 3.12 -22.98 -14.19
CA VAL A 460 2.61 -22.51 -15.49
C VAL A 460 3.78 -22.30 -16.44
N LYS A 461 3.77 -22.96 -17.61
CA LYS A 461 4.73 -22.71 -18.69
C LYS A 461 4.29 -21.49 -19.46
N ILE A 462 5.16 -20.49 -19.54
CA ILE A 462 4.87 -19.21 -20.19
C ILE A 462 5.12 -19.33 -21.69
N ASN A 463 4.07 -19.12 -22.51
CA ASN A 463 4.11 -19.23 -23.96
C ASN A 463 4.11 -17.85 -24.63
N GLU A 464 3.41 -16.85 -24.06
CA GLU A 464 3.26 -15.51 -24.60
C GLU A 464 3.36 -14.46 -23.50
N CYS A 465 3.62 -13.21 -23.86
CA CYS A 465 3.60 -12.09 -22.94
C CYS A 465 3.14 -10.78 -23.59
N THR A 466 2.62 -9.90 -22.76
CA THR A 466 2.45 -8.45 -23.04
C THR A 466 3.41 -7.68 -22.15
N SER A 467 3.42 -6.35 -22.20
CA SER A 467 4.21 -5.52 -21.25
C SER A 467 3.75 -5.64 -19.78
N ALA A 468 2.63 -6.32 -19.49
CA ALA A 468 2.05 -6.35 -18.13
C ALA A 468 1.56 -7.76 -17.71
N THR A 469 1.48 -8.71 -18.62
CA THR A 469 0.83 -10.01 -18.36
C THR A 469 1.59 -11.11 -19.07
N LEU A 470 1.82 -12.20 -18.36
CA LEU A 470 2.31 -13.47 -18.90
C LEU A 470 1.11 -14.36 -19.22
N ILE A 471 1.20 -15.11 -20.32
CA ILE A 471 0.15 -16.04 -20.75
C ILE A 471 0.81 -17.40 -20.92
N GLY A 472 0.17 -18.43 -20.37
CA GLY A 472 0.75 -19.77 -20.40
C GLY A 472 -0.28 -20.87 -20.24
N GLU A 473 0.23 -22.07 -20.00
CA GLU A 473 -0.54 -23.28 -19.74
C GLU A 473 -0.08 -23.93 -18.44
N ALA A 474 -1.03 -24.34 -17.61
CA ALA A 474 -0.73 -25.07 -16.40
C ALA A 474 -0.14 -26.44 -16.73
N ILE A 475 0.90 -26.85 -16.00
CA ILE A 475 1.54 -28.15 -16.17
C ILE A 475 1.10 -29.09 -15.04
N GLU A 476 1.23 -28.62 -13.80
CA GLU A 476 1.00 -29.41 -12.60
C GLU A 476 0.83 -28.50 -11.37
N TYR A 477 0.37 -29.06 -10.26
CA TYR A 477 0.44 -28.38 -8.97
C TYR A 477 1.92 -28.09 -8.59
N SER A 478 2.15 -26.94 -7.98
CA SER A 478 3.45 -26.65 -7.37
C SER A 478 3.66 -27.49 -6.10
N LYS A 479 4.93 -27.71 -5.74
CA LYS A 479 5.33 -28.31 -4.44
C LYS A 479 4.78 -27.57 -3.21
N ASN A 480 4.38 -26.32 -3.38
CA ASN A 480 3.87 -25.44 -2.31
C ASN A 480 2.33 -25.50 -2.13
N ASN A 481 1.67 -26.31 -2.94
CA ASN A 481 0.20 -26.45 -2.88
C ASN A 481 -0.30 -27.22 -1.64
#